data_6009ce72dc97431a03725fd829ca2b4b
#
_entry.id   6009ce72dc97431a03725fd829ca2b4b
#
_cell.length_a   1.000
_cell.length_b   1.000
_cell.length_c   1.000
_cell.angle_alpha   90.00
_cell.angle_beta   90.00
_cell.angle_gamma   90.00
#
_symmetry.space_group_name_H-M   'P 1'
#
loop_
_entity.id
_entity.type
_entity.pdbx_description
1 polymer ?
#
loop_
_entity_poly.entity_id
_entity_poly.type
_entity_poly.pdbx_seq_one_letter_code
_entity_poly.pdbx_strand_id
1 'polypeptide(L)'
;LFRVVKPALQAALVSHLDACPPYVDTPTVRMLKLILQEEAKHIATGLSLLAERNISWSETLDFEAELREGLWDPNDITSSFVSGEFVGKEPIALPVPVWPTAVEYLSTDQQMPDWPVGHKEEMQRCVHELVFSELEALDIFGRYVYEFSGFPWKFYVEAARLCWDEARHVELLLNVLERYDGTIGQWPANAPGYEEMVRCPTVLEKIMMVNVIAEGEYSTDTQTQHREAFKQLGDDLSALLKDYEMADEIVHGRFGIKWAHWLADQTGEDFENAYKAAKQSLEEFKAKYADDSSGSDESSNMASIVNIPLIRLGPEETESTRLVNASAKRLVGFSEEQISEMTADA
;
A
#
# COMPACT_ATOMS: atom_id res chain seq x y z
N LEU A 1 -23.40 0.87 -2.64
CA LEU A 1 -22.38 1.74 -3.22
C LEU A 1 -22.86 2.36 -4.53
N PHE A 2 -23.03 1.59 -5.62
CA PHE A 2 -23.23 2.12 -6.98
C PHE A 2 -24.62 2.69 -7.25
N ARG A 3 -25.64 2.37 -6.46
CA ARG A 3 -27.02 2.87 -6.63
C ARG A 3 -27.36 4.05 -5.72
N VAL A 4 -26.59 4.29 -4.67
CA VAL A 4 -26.86 5.35 -3.69
C VAL A 4 -25.64 6.24 -3.50
N VAL A 5 -24.52 5.71 -2.98
CA VAL A 5 -23.37 6.49 -2.56
C VAL A 5 -22.68 7.18 -3.75
N LYS A 6 -22.34 6.44 -4.79
CA LYS A 6 -21.68 6.99 -5.98
C LYS A 6 -22.54 8.03 -6.73
N PRO A 7 -23.84 7.80 -7.00
CA PRO A 7 -24.70 8.83 -7.57
C PRO A 7 -24.85 10.08 -6.71
N ALA A 8 -24.91 9.93 -5.38
CA ALA A 8 -24.98 11.06 -4.48
C ALA A 8 -23.66 11.85 -4.47
N LEU A 9 -22.50 11.17 -4.45
CA LEU A 9 -21.19 11.80 -4.61
C LEU A 9 -21.10 12.57 -5.93
N GLN A 10 -21.54 11.95 -7.05
CA GLN A 10 -21.56 12.61 -8.35
C GLN A 10 -22.41 13.90 -8.33
N ALA A 11 -23.58 13.85 -7.69
CA ALA A 11 -24.44 15.03 -7.55
C ALA A 11 -23.77 16.15 -6.74
N ALA A 12 -23.09 15.79 -5.63
CA ALA A 12 -22.36 16.75 -4.82
C ALA A 12 -21.17 17.36 -5.58
N LEU A 13 -20.42 16.56 -6.35
CA LEU A 13 -19.34 17.08 -7.20
C LEU A 13 -19.84 18.00 -8.30
N VAL A 14 -20.99 17.71 -8.91
CA VAL A 14 -21.64 18.61 -9.89
C VAL A 14 -22.01 19.94 -9.22
N SER A 15 -22.67 19.88 -8.06
CA SER A 15 -23.02 21.08 -7.31
C SER A 15 -21.79 21.92 -6.94
N HIS A 16 -20.70 21.27 -6.55
CA HIS A 16 -19.44 21.96 -6.27
C HIS A 16 -18.83 22.57 -7.52
N LEU A 17 -18.84 21.85 -8.64
CA LEU A 17 -18.36 22.36 -9.94
C LEU A 17 -19.12 23.61 -10.37
N ASP A 18 -20.46 23.61 -10.21
CA ASP A 18 -21.32 24.75 -10.57
C ASP A 18 -21.06 25.97 -9.65
N ALA A 19 -20.62 25.74 -8.42
CA ALA A 19 -20.28 26.79 -7.48
C ALA A 19 -18.84 27.33 -7.66
N CYS A 20 -17.95 26.61 -8.36
CA CYS A 20 -16.57 27.04 -8.57
C CYS A 20 -16.49 28.20 -9.56
N PRO A 21 -15.82 29.32 -9.20
CA PRO A 21 -15.57 30.40 -10.15
C PRO A 21 -14.55 29.94 -11.23
N PRO A 22 -14.95 29.84 -12.51
CA PRO A 22 -14.14 29.15 -13.53
C PRO A 22 -12.83 29.87 -13.86
N TYR A 23 -12.73 31.17 -13.54
CA TYR A 23 -11.49 31.94 -13.80
C TYR A 23 -10.53 31.98 -12.62
N VAL A 24 -11.03 31.83 -11.39
CA VAL A 24 -10.23 31.94 -10.18
C VAL A 24 -9.75 30.57 -9.73
N ASP A 25 -10.55 29.53 -9.98
CA ASP A 25 -10.30 28.16 -9.53
C ASP A 25 -10.25 27.14 -10.68
N THR A 26 -9.55 27.51 -11.75
CA THR A 26 -9.36 26.66 -12.94
C THR A 26 -8.83 25.26 -12.62
N PRO A 27 -7.84 25.06 -11.71
CA PRO A 27 -7.35 23.73 -11.35
C PRO A 27 -8.44 22.85 -10.76
N THR A 28 -9.23 23.36 -9.80
CA THR A 28 -10.35 22.62 -9.18
C THR A 28 -11.41 22.26 -10.21
N VAL A 29 -11.80 23.21 -11.07
CA VAL A 29 -12.76 22.97 -12.16
C VAL A 29 -12.29 21.85 -13.09
N ARG A 30 -11.01 21.85 -13.46
CA ARG A 30 -10.42 20.81 -14.29
C ARG A 30 -10.45 19.46 -13.61
N MET A 31 -10.05 19.40 -12.34
CA MET A 31 -10.02 18.16 -11.56
C MET A 31 -11.42 17.58 -11.37
N LEU A 32 -12.39 18.39 -10.99
CA LEU A 32 -13.79 17.96 -10.83
C LEU A 32 -14.36 17.38 -12.11
N LYS A 33 -14.06 17.97 -13.28
CA LYS A 33 -14.50 17.43 -14.58
C LYS A 33 -13.92 16.04 -14.86
N LEU A 34 -12.65 15.81 -14.52
CA LEU A 34 -12.02 14.49 -14.67
C LEU A 34 -12.66 13.48 -13.73
N ILE A 35 -12.78 13.81 -12.43
CA ILE A 35 -13.42 12.95 -11.43
C ILE A 35 -14.86 12.59 -11.85
N LEU A 36 -15.64 13.55 -12.31
CA LEU A 36 -17.01 13.28 -12.75
C LEU A 36 -17.08 12.30 -13.93
N GLN A 37 -16.12 12.34 -14.84
CA GLN A 37 -16.04 11.35 -15.94
C GLN A 37 -15.72 9.95 -15.43
N GLU A 38 -14.82 9.84 -14.47
CA GLU A 38 -14.45 8.57 -13.84
C GLU A 38 -15.61 8.02 -13.00
N GLU A 39 -16.26 8.84 -12.20
CA GLU A 39 -17.42 8.43 -11.40
C GLU A 39 -18.57 7.92 -12.27
N ALA A 40 -18.80 8.51 -13.41
CA ALA A 40 -19.79 8.02 -14.38
C ALA A 40 -19.45 6.60 -14.88
N LYS A 41 -18.17 6.33 -15.17
CA LYS A 41 -17.69 4.99 -15.56
C LYS A 41 -17.82 4.01 -14.41
N HIS A 42 -17.43 4.40 -13.20
CA HIS A 42 -17.52 3.56 -12.00
C HIS A 42 -18.97 3.14 -11.73
N ILE A 43 -19.92 4.07 -11.82
CA ILE A 43 -21.34 3.77 -11.65
C ILE A 43 -21.81 2.77 -12.72
N ALA A 44 -21.48 3.02 -13.98
CA ALA A 44 -21.87 2.13 -15.08
C ALA A 44 -21.31 0.72 -14.90
N THR A 45 -20.02 0.61 -14.59
CA THR A 45 -19.34 -0.67 -14.33
C THR A 45 -19.95 -1.39 -13.13
N GLY A 46 -20.19 -0.67 -12.04
CA GLY A 46 -20.78 -1.26 -10.84
C GLY A 46 -22.21 -1.75 -11.06
N LEU A 47 -23.03 -1.04 -11.84
CA LEU A 47 -24.37 -1.48 -12.21
C LEU A 47 -24.34 -2.72 -13.12
N SER A 48 -23.37 -2.79 -14.05
CA SER A 48 -23.16 -3.99 -14.88
C SER A 48 -22.81 -5.21 -14.02
N LEU A 49 -21.89 -5.06 -13.07
CA LEU A 49 -21.50 -6.13 -12.15
C LEU A 49 -22.67 -6.62 -11.27
N LEU A 50 -23.53 -5.71 -10.81
CA LEU A 50 -24.74 -6.07 -10.08
C LEU A 50 -25.71 -6.88 -10.94
N ALA A 51 -25.87 -6.48 -12.22
CA ALA A 51 -26.70 -7.20 -13.17
C ALA A 51 -26.15 -8.60 -13.49
N GLU A 52 -24.85 -8.71 -13.73
CA GLU A 52 -24.17 -9.98 -14.00
C GLU A 52 -24.31 -10.97 -12.83
N ARG A 53 -24.34 -10.46 -11.59
CA ARG A 53 -24.56 -11.27 -10.38
C ARG A 53 -26.02 -11.51 -10.06
N ASN A 54 -26.95 -11.05 -10.89
CA ASN A 54 -28.39 -11.15 -10.72
C ASN A 54 -28.90 -10.56 -9.38
N ILE A 55 -28.22 -9.54 -8.85
CA ILE A 55 -28.66 -8.86 -7.63
C ILE A 55 -29.81 -7.93 -7.97
N SER A 56 -31.01 -8.28 -7.54
CA SER A 56 -32.23 -7.52 -7.80
C SER A 56 -32.30 -6.25 -6.95
N TRP A 57 -33.12 -5.29 -7.41
CA TRP A 57 -33.41 -4.09 -6.61
C TRP A 57 -34.13 -4.43 -5.30
N SER A 58 -35.02 -5.45 -5.32
CA SER A 58 -35.77 -5.84 -4.16
C SER A 58 -34.91 -6.40 -3.01
N GLU A 59 -33.74 -6.94 -3.31
CA GLU A 59 -32.81 -7.48 -2.29
C GLU A 59 -32.04 -6.40 -1.54
N THR A 60 -31.97 -5.19 -2.08
CA THR A 60 -31.17 -4.10 -1.52
C THR A 60 -32.00 -2.89 -1.10
N LEU A 61 -33.33 -2.89 -1.33
CA LEU A 61 -34.20 -1.71 -1.12
C LEU A 61 -34.16 -1.18 0.31
N ASP A 62 -34.25 -2.06 1.33
CA ASP A 62 -34.26 -1.65 2.73
C ASP A 62 -32.91 -1.01 3.12
N PHE A 63 -31.83 -1.65 2.72
CA PHE A 63 -30.47 -1.12 2.95
C PHE A 63 -30.21 0.19 2.19
N GLU A 64 -30.72 0.29 0.95
CA GLU A 64 -30.60 1.54 0.19
C GLU A 64 -31.42 2.69 0.83
N ALA A 65 -32.59 2.37 1.41
CA ALA A 65 -33.41 3.34 2.15
C ALA A 65 -32.67 3.81 3.42
N GLU A 66 -32.12 2.87 4.18
CA GLU A 66 -31.31 3.18 5.37
C GLU A 66 -30.11 4.07 5.04
N LEU A 67 -29.38 3.76 3.93
CA LEU A 67 -28.28 4.59 3.46
C LEU A 67 -28.73 6.01 3.08
N ARG A 68 -29.92 6.15 2.45
CA ARG A 68 -30.45 7.47 2.07
C ARG A 68 -30.89 8.29 3.28
N GLU A 69 -31.40 7.66 4.31
CA GLU A 69 -31.85 8.34 5.53
C GLU A 69 -30.71 8.65 6.49
N GLY A 70 -29.72 7.75 6.60
CA GLY A 70 -28.69 7.79 7.66
C GLY A 70 -27.35 8.39 7.26
N LEU A 71 -26.99 8.38 5.98
CA LEU A 71 -25.62 8.68 5.56
C LEU A 71 -25.44 9.98 4.80
N TRP A 72 -26.50 10.70 4.42
CA TRP A 72 -26.32 11.76 3.45
C TRP A 72 -27.15 13.01 3.66
N ASP A 73 -26.55 14.00 4.30
CA ASP A 73 -26.85 15.40 3.98
C ASP A 73 -25.81 15.87 2.95
N PRO A 74 -26.19 16.13 1.67
CA PRO A 74 -25.27 16.60 0.65
C PRO A 74 -24.62 17.96 1.00
N ASN A 75 -25.14 18.67 1.99
CA ASN A 75 -24.62 19.94 2.47
C ASN A 75 -23.72 19.78 3.70
N ASP A 76 -23.69 18.62 4.31
CA ASP A 76 -22.88 18.34 5.50
C ASP A 76 -22.17 16.97 5.43
N ILE A 77 -21.24 16.86 4.50
CA ILE A 77 -20.38 15.69 4.33
C ILE A 77 -19.52 15.43 5.59
N THR A 78 -19.36 16.40 6.45
CA THR A 78 -18.41 16.33 7.56
C THR A 78 -19.04 15.94 8.89
N SER A 79 -20.32 16.21 9.13
CA SER A 79 -20.92 16.03 10.47
C SER A 79 -21.26 14.59 10.80
N SER A 80 -21.64 13.77 9.83
CA SER A 80 -22.09 12.40 10.07
C SER A 80 -20.95 11.41 10.34
N PHE A 81 -19.71 11.77 9.98
CA PHE A 81 -18.54 10.90 10.10
C PHE A 81 -17.60 11.24 11.27
N VAL A 82 -17.85 12.32 11.98
CA VAL A 82 -16.92 12.87 12.97
C VAL A 82 -17.16 12.39 14.40
N SER A 83 -18.28 11.75 14.69
CA SER A 83 -18.70 11.46 16.08
C SER A 83 -18.67 9.99 16.49
N GLY A 84 -18.04 9.10 15.71
CA GLY A 84 -17.88 7.71 16.11
C GLY A 84 -16.89 7.57 17.27
N GLU A 85 -17.34 7.09 18.44
CA GLU A 85 -16.41 6.55 19.43
C GLU A 85 -15.63 5.39 18.80
N PHE A 86 -14.31 5.34 19.03
CA PHE A 86 -13.52 4.20 18.64
C PHE A 86 -14.04 2.94 19.35
N VAL A 87 -14.80 2.16 18.65
CA VAL A 87 -15.21 0.83 19.08
C VAL A 87 -14.29 -0.14 18.39
N GLY A 88 -13.25 -0.58 19.08
CA GLY A 88 -12.36 -1.63 18.59
C GLY A 88 -13.19 -2.86 18.24
N LYS A 89 -13.56 -3.01 16.98
CA LYS A 89 -14.18 -4.23 16.48
C LYS A 89 -13.09 -5.14 15.98
N GLU A 90 -13.23 -6.42 16.28
CA GLU A 90 -12.43 -7.46 15.64
C GLU A 90 -12.49 -7.25 14.12
N PRO A 91 -11.34 -7.25 13.42
CA PRO A 91 -11.33 -7.15 11.97
C PRO A 91 -12.20 -8.25 11.36
N ILE A 92 -13.03 -7.88 10.40
CA ILE A 92 -13.77 -8.90 9.62
C ILE A 92 -12.72 -9.67 8.82
N ALA A 93 -12.67 -10.99 9.01
CA ALA A 93 -11.78 -11.82 8.22
C ALA A 93 -12.15 -11.71 6.73
N LEU A 94 -11.34 -11.01 5.96
CA LEU A 94 -11.47 -10.95 4.52
C LEU A 94 -10.85 -12.19 3.89
N PRO A 95 -11.40 -12.67 2.78
CA PRO A 95 -10.75 -13.72 2.00
C PRO A 95 -9.38 -13.21 1.53
N VAL A 96 -8.46 -14.15 1.34
CA VAL A 96 -7.16 -13.85 0.67
C VAL A 96 -7.47 -13.20 -0.68
N PRO A 97 -6.70 -12.16 -1.09
CA PRO A 97 -6.87 -11.51 -2.39
C PRO A 97 -6.92 -12.55 -3.52
N VAL A 98 -7.82 -12.34 -4.46
CA VAL A 98 -7.86 -13.17 -5.66
C VAL A 98 -6.86 -12.60 -6.65
N TRP A 99 -5.70 -13.22 -6.71
CA TRP A 99 -4.66 -12.87 -7.67
C TRP A 99 -5.13 -13.08 -9.12
N PRO A 100 -4.57 -12.35 -10.09
CA PRO A 100 -4.85 -12.60 -11.50
C PRO A 100 -4.62 -14.06 -11.84
N THR A 101 -5.55 -14.70 -12.54
CA THR A 101 -5.48 -16.13 -12.92
C THR A 101 -4.28 -16.48 -13.83
N ALA A 102 -3.64 -15.47 -14.40
CA ALA A 102 -2.44 -15.61 -15.21
C ALA A 102 -1.14 -15.74 -14.37
N VAL A 103 -1.24 -15.59 -13.06
CA VAL A 103 -0.09 -15.61 -12.14
C VAL A 103 -0.24 -16.78 -11.18
N GLU A 104 0.78 -17.60 -11.07
CA GLU A 104 0.88 -18.60 -10.01
C GLU A 104 1.22 -17.90 -8.70
N TYR A 105 0.39 -18.12 -7.68
CA TYR A 105 0.63 -17.59 -6.34
C TYR A 105 1.18 -18.69 -5.43
N LEU A 106 2.29 -18.40 -4.79
CA LEU A 106 2.93 -19.26 -3.80
C LEU A 106 2.78 -18.63 -2.41
N SER A 107 2.34 -19.40 -1.43
CA SER A 107 2.38 -18.97 -0.03
C SER A 107 3.82 -18.89 0.47
N THR A 108 4.06 -18.15 1.55
CA THR A 108 5.42 -17.91 2.09
C THR A 108 6.16 -19.17 2.55
N ASP A 109 5.44 -20.28 2.78
CA ASP A 109 6.02 -21.59 3.11
C ASP A 109 6.36 -22.43 1.87
N GLN A 110 6.10 -21.95 0.66
CA GLN A 110 6.42 -22.62 -0.59
C GLN A 110 7.71 -22.06 -1.18
N GLN A 111 8.49 -22.94 -1.80
CA GLN A 111 9.75 -22.56 -2.42
C GLN A 111 9.53 -21.75 -3.69
N MET A 112 10.12 -20.56 -3.75
CA MET A 112 10.18 -19.76 -4.98
C MET A 112 11.21 -20.38 -5.95
N PRO A 113 11.01 -20.22 -7.27
CA PRO A 113 12.00 -20.63 -8.27
C PRO A 113 13.36 -19.95 -8.05
N ASP A 114 14.42 -20.63 -8.45
CA ASP A 114 15.77 -20.07 -8.43
C ASP A 114 15.82 -18.72 -9.16
N TRP A 115 16.67 -17.82 -8.65
CA TRP A 115 16.87 -16.53 -9.29
C TRP A 115 17.52 -16.72 -10.67
N PRO A 116 16.96 -16.10 -11.74
CA PRO A 116 17.53 -16.25 -13.06
C PRO A 116 18.94 -15.65 -13.11
N VAL A 117 19.80 -16.25 -13.95
CA VAL A 117 21.16 -15.76 -14.20
C VAL A 117 21.20 -15.04 -15.55
N GLY A 118 21.59 -13.78 -15.51
CA GLY A 118 21.67 -12.94 -16.71
C GLY A 118 21.03 -11.60 -16.48
N HIS A 119 21.74 -10.55 -16.82
CA HIS A 119 21.37 -9.18 -16.45
C HIS A 119 19.92 -8.80 -16.81
N LYS A 120 19.46 -9.16 -18.00
CA LYS A 120 18.09 -8.84 -18.45
C LYS A 120 17.03 -9.58 -17.64
N GLU A 121 17.22 -10.88 -17.47
CA GLU A 121 16.31 -11.76 -16.76
C GLU A 121 16.27 -11.43 -15.26
N GLU A 122 17.40 -11.06 -14.68
CA GLU A 122 17.50 -10.57 -13.31
C GLU A 122 16.69 -9.29 -13.11
N MET A 123 16.81 -8.33 -14.05
CA MET A 123 16.03 -7.11 -14.02
C MET A 123 14.53 -7.35 -14.20
N GLN A 124 14.15 -8.22 -15.13
CA GLN A 124 12.75 -8.61 -15.31
C GLN A 124 12.19 -9.23 -14.04
N ARG A 125 12.94 -10.16 -13.42
CA ARG A 125 12.52 -10.81 -12.17
C ARG A 125 12.39 -9.81 -11.04
N CYS A 126 13.36 -8.93 -10.85
CA CYS A 126 13.35 -7.90 -9.82
C CYS A 126 12.13 -6.99 -9.97
N VAL A 127 11.90 -6.43 -11.16
CA VAL A 127 10.76 -5.53 -11.39
C VAL A 127 9.43 -6.27 -11.29
N HIS A 128 9.37 -7.54 -11.73
CA HIS A 128 8.18 -8.37 -11.56
C HIS A 128 7.81 -8.51 -10.06
N GLU A 129 8.77 -8.80 -9.20
CA GLU A 129 8.53 -8.90 -7.77
C GLU A 129 8.15 -7.56 -7.14
N LEU A 130 8.78 -6.45 -7.57
CA LEU A 130 8.39 -5.11 -7.12
C LEU A 130 6.93 -4.79 -7.46
N VAL A 131 6.43 -5.17 -8.63
CA VAL A 131 5.00 -5.01 -8.96
C VAL A 131 4.11 -5.72 -7.95
N PHE A 132 4.48 -6.92 -7.50
CA PHE A 132 3.69 -7.66 -6.50
C PHE A 132 3.83 -7.11 -5.10
N SER A 133 4.98 -6.55 -4.75
CA SER A 133 5.18 -5.82 -3.48
C SER A 133 4.21 -4.63 -3.38
N GLU A 134 4.10 -3.82 -4.44
CA GLU A 134 3.17 -2.68 -4.45
C GLU A 134 1.70 -3.12 -4.51
N LEU A 135 1.40 -4.24 -5.18
CA LEU A 135 0.04 -4.83 -5.17
C LEU A 135 -0.37 -5.29 -3.77
N GLU A 136 0.53 -5.91 -3.01
CA GLU A 136 0.21 -6.30 -1.63
C GLU A 136 0.04 -5.08 -0.72
N ALA A 137 0.84 -4.01 -0.89
CA ALA A 137 0.68 -2.75 -0.17
C ALA A 137 -0.68 -2.10 -0.47
N LEU A 138 -1.08 -2.08 -1.75
CA LEU A 138 -2.41 -1.61 -2.18
C LEU A 138 -3.54 -2.38 -1.48
N ASP A 139 -3.46 -3.71 -1.43
CA ASP A 139 -4.46 -4.54 -0.77
C ASP A 139 -4.48 -4.32 0.75
N ILE A 140 -3.32 -4.15 1.38
CA ILE A 140 -3.18 -3.84 2.80
C ILE A 140 -3.88 -2.50 3.12
N PHE A 141 -3.62 -1.45 2.36
CA PHE A 141 -4.25 -0.14 2.60
C PHE A 141 -5.74 -0.15 2.26
N GLY A 142 -6.16 -0.94 1.28
CA GLY A 142 -7.57 -1.21 1.02
C GLY A 142 -8.27 -1.84 2.23
N ARG A 143 -7.60 -2.75 2.93
CA ARG A 143 -8.10 -3.33 4.19
C ARG A 143 -8.20 -2.31 5.30
N TYR A 144 -7.28 -1.34 5.40
CA TYR A 144 -7.39 -0.27 6.40
C TYR A 144 -8.69 0.51 6.24
N VAL A 145 -9.04 0.86 5.00
CA VAL A 145 -10.30 1.57 4.71
C VAL A 145 -11.53 0.71 5.05
N TYR A 146 -11.45 -0.59 4.83
CA TYR A 146 -12.59 -1.50 4.99
C TYR A 146 -12.75 -2.04 6.42
N GLU A 147 -11.65 -2.48 7.04
CA GLU A 147 -11.68 -3.21 8.31
C GLU A 147 -11.60 -2.31 9.54
N PHE A 148 -10.80 -1.23 9.46
CA PHE A 148 -10.58 -0.40 10.63
C PHE A 148 -11.77 0.52 10.83
N SER A 149 -12.39 0.44 11.99
CA SER A 149 -13.56 1.23 12.35
C SER A 149 -13.28 2.14 13.54
N GLY A 150 -14.00 3.25 13.64
CA GLY A 150 -13.88 4.18 14.76
C GLY A 150 -12.76 5.20 14.65
N PHE A 151 -12.02 5.21 13.57
CA PHE A 151 -11.05 6.27 13.30
C PHE A 151 -11.74 7.57 12.85
N PRO A 152 -11.14 8.73 13.07
CA PRO A 152 -11.60 9.98 12.48
C PRO A 152 -11.65 9.89 10.95
N TRP A 153 -12.60 10.58 10.30
CA TRP A 153 -12.75 10.59 8.84
C TRP A 153 -11.45 10.85 8.09
N LYS A 154 -10.60 11.70 8.66
CA LYS A 154 -9.29 12.03 8.10
C LYS A 154 -8.38 10.79 7.91
N PHE A 155 -8.49 9.78 8.79
CA PHE A 155 -7.76 8.51 8.62
C PHE A 155 -8.13 7.83 7.31
N TYR A 156 -9.43 7.70 7.04
CA TYR A 156 -9.91 7.02 5.84
C TYR A 156 -9.56 7.76 4.55
N VAL A 157 -9.59 9.09 4.57
CA VAL A 157 -9.15 9.92 3.44
C VAL A 157 -7.66 9.73 3.18
N GLU A 158 -6.85 9.74 4.23
CA GLU A 158 -5.40 9.51 4.11
C GLU A 158 -5.09 8.07 3.69
N ALA A 159 -5.78 7.06 4.24
CA ALA A 159 -5.61 5.66 3.82
C ALA A 159 -6.02 5.43 2.36
N ALA A 160 -7.12 6.05 1.91
CA ALA A 160 -7.51 6.01 0.49
C ALA A 160 -6.46 6.68 -0.42
N ARG A 161 -5.75 7.71 0.08
CA ARG A 161 -4.62 8.30 -0.63
C ARG A 161 -3.46 7.31 -0.77
N LEU A 162 -3.13 6.56 0.28
CA LEU A 162 -2.12 5.51 0.21
C LEU A 162 -2.50 4.47 -0.88
N CYS A 163 -3.75 3.98 -0.89
CA CYS A 163 -4.22 3.07 -1.95
C CYS A 163 -4.00 3.65 -3.36
N TRP A 164 -4.22 4.95 -3.55
CA TRP A 164 -4.03 5.59 -4.85
C TRP A 164 -2.55 5.70 -5.22
N ASP A 165 -1.69 6.00 -4.26
CA ASP A 165 -0.25 6.07 -4.46
C ASP A 165 0.30 4.69 -4.86
N GLU A 166 -0.09 3.59 -4.15
CA GLU A 166 0.30 2.22 -4.50
C GLU A 166 -0.20 1.77 -5.87
N ALA A 167 -1.46 2.09 -6.22
CA ALA A 167 -1.97 1.79 -7.55
C ALA A 167 -1.14 2.47 -8.65
N ARG A 168 -0.62 3.68 -8.39
CA ARG A 168 0.27 4.39 -9.28
C ARG A 168 1.66 3.75 -9.35
N HIS A 169 2.22 3.30 -8.21
CA HIS A 169 3.49 2.56 -8.17
C HIS A 169 3.40 1.28 -9.00
N VAL A 170 2.31 0.52 -8.87
CA VAL A 170 2.03 -0.66 -9.71
C VAL A 170 2.05 -0.30 -11.20
N GLU A 171 1.32 0.74 -11.61
CA GLU A 171 1.26 1.17 -13.01
C GLU A 171 2.63 1.59 -13.53
N LEU A 172 3.42 2.33 -12.75
CA LEU A 172 4.76 2.76 -13.11
C LEU A 172 5.71 1.56 -13.26
N LEU A 173 5.68 0.61 -12.33
CA LEU A 173 6.53 -0.59 -12.39
C LEU A 173 6.13 -1.53 -13.52
N LEU A 174 4.84 -1.64 -13.86
CA LEU A 174 4.40 -2.36 -15.06
C LEU A 174 5.01 -1.77 -16.32
N ASN A 175 5.08 -0.45 -16.45
CA ASN A 175 5.75 0.22 -17.57
C ASN A 175 7.27 -0.05 -17.58
N VAL A 176 7.91 -0.11 -16.41
CA VAL A 176 9.34 -0.48 -16.31
C VAL A 176 9.53 -1.94 -16.75
N LEU A 177 8.68 -2.86 -16.28
CA LEU A 177 8.74 -4.27 -16.64
C LEU A 177 8.63 -4.47 -18.17
N GLU A 178 7.68 -3.79 -18.81
CA GLU A 178 7.50 -3.82 -20.26
C GLU A 178 8.75 -3.28 -21.00
N ARG A 179 9.38 -2.21 -20.50
CA ARG A 179 10.62 -1.68 -21.08
C ARG A 179 11.80 -2.67 -21.04
N TYR A 180 11.80 -3.56 -20.06
CA TYR A 180 12.76 -4.67 -19.98
C TYR A 180 12.28 -5.94 -20.73
N ASP A 181 11.22 -5.85 -21.54
CA ASP A 181 10.55 -6.97 -22.24
C ASP A 181 10.04 -8.08 -21.28
N GLY A 182 9.74 -7.74 -20.03
CA GLY A 182 9.15 -8.64 -19.06
C GLY A 182 7.63 -8.63 -19.12
N THR A 183 7.01 -9.64 -18.54
CA THR A 183 5.55 -9.77 -18.47
C THR A 183 5.09 -10.27 -17.11
N ILE A 184 3.91 -9.85 -16.67
CA ILE A 184 3.28 -10.37 -15.46
C ILE A 184 3.00 -11.86 -15.63
N GLY A 185 3.28 -12.64 -14.59
CA GLY A 185 3.13 -14.10 -14.59
C GLY A 185 4.29 -14.85 -15.21
N GLN A 186 5.37 -14.16 -15.57
CA GLN A 186 6.60 -14.81 -16.05
C GLN A 186 7.24 -15.67 -14.94
N TRP A 187 7.05 -15.28 -13.68
CA TRP A 187 7.41 -16.04 -12.49
C TRP A 187 6.20 -16.13 -11.55
N PRO A 188 6.18 -17.10 -10.63
CA PRO A 188 5.26 -17.08 -9.52
C PRO A 188 5.41 -15.83 -8.66
N ALA A 189 4.35 -15.45 -7.97
CA ALA A 189 4.34 -14.35 -7.00
C ALA A 189 4.01 -14.87 -5.60
N ASN A 190 4.39 -14.13 -4.59
CA ASN A 190 3.92 -14.29 -3.22
C ASN A 190 3.56 -12.92 -2.62
N ALA A 191 2.99 -12.90 -1.44
CA ALA A 191 2.63 -11.67 -0.72
C ALA A 191 2.96 -11.82 0.78
N PRO A 192 4.26 -11.92 1.12
CA PRO A 192 4.69 -12.16 2.51
C PRO A 192 4.28 -11.03 3.44
N GLY A 193 4.30 -9.79 2.98
CA GLY A 193 3.89 -8.63 3.76
C GLY A 193 2.41 -8.63 4.09
N TYR A 194 1.57 -9.00 3.13
CA TYR A 194 0.15 -9.17 3.37
C TYR A 194 -0.13 -10.30 4.37
N GLU A 195 0.51 -11.46 4.20
CA GLU A 195 0.36 -12.60 5.10
C GLU A 195 0.77 -12.26 6.53
N GLU A 196 1.86 -11.51 6.69
CA GLU A 196 2.33 -11.07 8.00
C GLU A 196 1.40 -10.05 8.63
N MET A 197 0.97 -9.02 7.88
CA MET A 197 0.03 -8.02 8.38
C MET A 197 -1.27 -8.66 8.87
N VAL A 198 -1.79 -9.66 8.17
CA VAL A 198 -3.00 -10.38 8.59
C VAL A 198 -2.80 -11.10 9.92
N ARG A 199 -1.59 -11.56 10.21
CA ARG A 199 -1.24 -12.23 11.48
C ARG A 199 -1.07 -11.28 12.66
N CYS A 200 -0.83 -9.98 12.44
CA CYS A 200 -0.73 -9.00 13.51
C CYS A 200 -2.04 -8.94 14.31
N PRO A 201 -1.99 -9.17 15.64
CA PRO A 201 -3.20 -9.33 16.45
C PRO A 201 -3.97 -8.04 16.66
N THR A 202 -3.31 -6.88 16.64
CA THR A 202 -3.94 -5.59 16.89
C THR A 202 -3.83 -4.64 15.70
N VAL A 203 -4.71 -3.64 15.64
CA VAL A 203 -4.64 -2.59 14.62
C VAL A 203 -3.37 -1.76 14.78
N LEU A 204 -2.92 -1.52 16.02
CA LEU A 204 -1.71 -0.77 16.28
C LEU A 204 -0.49 -1.51 15.73
N GLU A 205 -0.37 -2.82 15.96
CA GLU A 205 0.72 -3.62 15.42
C GLU A 205 0.71 -3.66 13.89
N LYS A 206 -0.48 -3.72 13.25
CA LYS A 206 -0.59 -3.63 11.78
C LYS A 206 -0.04 -2.31 11.25
N ILE A 207 -0.42 -1.19 11.84
CA ILE A 207 0.09 0.13 11.43
C ILE A 207 1.60 0.25 11.71
N MET A 208 2.07 -0.27 12.85
CA MET A 208 3.50 -0.29 13.18
C MET A 208 4.29 -1.11 12.16
N MET A 209 3.84 -2.32 11.88
CA MET A 209 4.52 -3.23 10.97
C MET A 209 4.61 -2.65 9.56
N VAL A 210 3.48 -2.24 9.01
CA VAL A 210 3.40 -1.81 7.61
C VAL A 210 3.94 -0.39 7.46
N ASN A 211 3.30 0.59 8.09
CA ASN A 211 3.60 1.99 7.77
C ASN A 211 4.82 2.54 8.50
N VAL A 212 5.06 2.14 9.75
CA VAL A 212 6.22 2.68 10.48
C VAL A 212 7.49 1.93 10.08
N ILE A 213 7.45 0.60 10.08
CA ILE A 213 8.64 -0.22 9.84
C ILE A 213 8.84 -0.43 8.34
N ALA A 214 7.90 -1.08 7.64
CA ALA A 214 8.11 -1.40 6.22
C ALA A 214 8.23 -0.13 5.36
N GLU A 215 7.25 0.74 5.36
CA GLU A 215 7.23 1.94 4.52
C GLU A 215 8.22 3.02 5.02
N GLY A 216 8.17 3.33 6.33
CA GLY A 216 8.94 4.42 6.90
C GLY A 216 10.43 4.11 7.10
N GLU A 217 10.73 2.90 7.60
CA GLU A 217 12.12 2.53 7.93
C GLU A 217 12.82 1.82 6.77
N TYR A 218 12.18 0.83 6.13
CA TYR A 218 12.86 0.01 5.12
C TYR A 218 12.67 0.52 3.69
N SER A 219 11.44 0.87 3.30
CA SER A 219 11.17 1.25 1.92
C SER A 219 11.96 2.49 1.48
N THR A 220 12.09 3.51 2.34
CA THR A 220 12.90 4.70 2.03
C THR A 220 14.37 4.40 1.72
N ASP A 221 14.95 3.39 2.34
CA ASP A 221 16.32 2.93 2.05
C ASP A 221 16.36 2.16 0.73
N THR A 222 15.42 1.26 0.54
CA THR A 222 15.32 0.41 -0.66
C THR A 222 15.08 1.24 -1.93
N GLN A 223 14.18 2.22 -1.88
CA GLN A 223 13.97 3.12 -3.01
C GLN A 223 15.25 3.91 -3.37
N THR A 224 16.04 4.30 -2.35
CA THR A 224 17.35 4.94 -2.58
C THR A 224 18.30 4.00 -3.31
N GLN A 225 18.39 2.74 -2.89
CA GLN A 225 19.26 1.74 -3.51
C GLN A 225 18.84 1.44 -4.96
N HIS A 226 17.55 1.23 -5.20
CA HIS A 226 17.02 0.99 -6.54
C HIS A 226 17.27 2.19 -7.48
N ARG A 227 17.07 3.41 -6.98
CA ARG A 227 17.39 4.61 -7.75
C ARG A 227 18.85 4.64 -8.21
N GLU A 228 19.79 4.41 -7.29
CA GLU A 228 21.22 4.41 -7.63
C GLU A 228 21.57 3.25 -8.58
N ALA A 229 20.97 2.09 -8.42
CA ALA A 229 21.15 0.96 -9.31
C ALA A 229 20.66 1.28 -10.74
N PHE A 230 19.47 1.85 -10.91
CA PHE A 230 18.98 2.29 -12.22
C PHE A 230 19.86 3.34 -12.86
N LYS A 231 20.40 4.29 -12.08
CA LYS A 231 21.39 5.29 -12.58
C LYS A 231 22.67 4.62 -13.08
N GLN A 232 23.21 3.66 -12.36
CA GLN A 232 24.40 2.91 -12.78
C GLN A 232 24.16 2.13 -14.07
N LEU A 233 22.92 1.66 -14.30
CA LEU A 233 22.50 1.03 -15.53
C LEU A 233 22.26 2.02 -16.69
N GLY A 234 22.31 3.32 -16.43
CA GLY A 234 21.97 4.37 -17.40
C GLY A 234 20.47 4.50 -17.67
N ASP A 235 19.62 3.96 -16.80
CA ASP A 235 18.15 4.09 -16.87
C ASP A 235 17.65 5.24 -16.00
N ASP A 236 17.89 6.46 -16.45
CA ASP A 236 17.51 7.69 -15.74
C ASP A 236 15.99 7.79 -15.52
N LEU A 237 15.17 7.21 -16.40
CA LEU A 237 13.72 7.25 -16.25
C LEU A 237 13.26 6.38 -15.08
N SER A 238 13.74 5.14 -14.99
CA SER A 238 13.41 4.27 -13.85
C SER A 238 13.99 4.81 -12.54
N ALA A 239 15.18 5.44 -12.58
CA ALA A 239 15.71 6.15 -11.43
C ALA A 239 14.81 7.31 -10.97
N LEU A 240 14.26 8.09 -11.91
CA LEU A 240 13.30 9.16 -11.60
C LEU A 240 12.00 8.62 -10.99
N LEU A 241 11.49 7.47 -11.46
CA LEU A 241 10.31 6.83 -10.86
C LEU A 241 10.54 6.50 -9.38
N LYS A 242 11.73 6.01 -9.04
CA LYS A 242 12.10 5.72 -7.64
C LYS A 242 12.18 6.99 -6.77
N ASP A 243 12.47 8.15 -7.33
CA ASP A 243 12.34 9.43 -6.59
C ASP A 243 10.88 9.80 -6.28
N TYR A 244 9.93 9.47 -7.18
CA TYR A 244 8.50 9.66 -6.91
C TYR A 244 7.99 8.69 -5.86
N GLU A 245 8.29 7.40 -5.98
CA GLU A 245 7.94 6.40 -4.98
C GLU A 245 8.50 6.79 -3.60
N MET A 246 9.77 7.17 -3.52
CA MET A 246 10.39 7.66 -2.28
C MET A 246 9.60 8.80 -1.62
N ALA A 247 9.10 9.74 -2.41
CA ALA A 247 8.32 10.86 -1.87
C ALA A 247 6.99 10.40 -1.26
N ASP A 248 6.36 9.39 -1.86
CA ASP A 248 5.13 8.80 -1.33
C ASP A 248 5.41 7.93 -0.09
N GLU A 249 6.48 7.13 -0.07
CA GLU A 249 6.89 6.35 1.09
C GLU A 249 7.12 7.21 2.35
N ILE A 250 7.67 8.40 2.18
CA ILE A 250 7.78 9.38 3.27
C ILE A 250 6.39 9.78 3.81
N VAL A 251 5.41 9.92 2.94
CA VAL A 251 4.03 10.24 3.33
C VAL A 251 3.38 9.05 4.03
N HIS A 252 3.62 7.82 3.53
CA HIS A 252 3.13 6.58 4.12
C HIS A 252 3.70 6.35 5.54
N GLY A 253 4.99 6.54 5.71
CA GLY A 253 5.62 6.48 7.03
C GLY A 253 5.07 7.53 8.01
N ARG A 254 4.84 8.77 7.55
CA ARG A 254 4.19 9.83 8.35
C ARG A 254 2.77 9.47 8.76
N PHE A 255 2.01 8.87 7.85
CA PHE A 255 0.70 8.32 8.16
C PHE A 255 0.80 7.32 9.30
N GLY A 256 1.75 6.39 9.21
CA GLY A 256 2.01 5.37 10.23
C GLY A 256 2.28 5.97 11.60
N ILE A 257 3.30 6.83 11.71
CA ILE A 257 3.68 7.47 12.97
C ILE A 257 2.50 8.24 13.57
N LYS A 258 1.81 9.05 12.77
CA LYS A 258 0.67 9.86 13.21
C LYS A 258 -0.46 9.00 13.78
N TRP A 259 -0.88 7.97 13.04
CA TRP A 259 -2.05 7.19 13.42
C TRP A 259 -1.74 6.12 14.46
N ALA A 260 -0.49 5.65 14.53
CA ALA A 260 -0.04 4.80 15.62
C ALA A 260 -0.02 5.56 16.96
N HIS A 261 0.49 6.79 17.00
CA HIS A 261 0.39 7.65 18.20
C HIS A 261 -1.06 7.91 18.58
N TRP A 262 -1.90 8.31 17.61
CA TRP A 262 -3.32 8.53 17.89
C TRP A 262 -3.99 7.30 18.49
N LEU A 263 -3.73 6.11 17.93
CA LEU A 263 -4.33 4.87 18.41
C LEU A 263 -3.78 4.46 19.79
N ALA A 264 -2.48 4.60 20.02
CA ALA A 264 -1.87 4.36 21.32
C ALA A 264 -2.50 5.24 22.42
N ASP A 265 -2.73 6.52 22.11
CA ASP A 265 -3.45 7.44 23.03
C ASP A 265 -4.89 6.99 23.30
N GLN A 266 -5.61 6.42 22.31
CA GLN A 266 -6.99 5.94 22.48
C GLN A 266 -7.08 4.65 23.28
N THR A 267 -6.11 3.73 23.09
CA THR A 267 -6.09 2.40 23.72
C THR A 267 -5.36 2.40 25.07
N GLY A 268 -4.56 3.42 25.35
CA GLY A 268 -3.66 3.47 26.51
C GLY A 268 -2.42 2.59 26.35
N GLU A 269 -2.12 2.16 25.11
CA GLU A 269 -0.90 1.43 24.79
C GLU A 269 0.29 2.39 24.67
N ASP A 270 1.50 1.88 24.89
CA ASP A 270 2.73 2.65 24.75
C ASP A 270 3.29 2.47 23.33
N PHE A 271 3.52 3.58 22.61
CA PHE A 271 4.03 3.57 21.24
C PHE A 271 5.35 2.85 21.10
N GLU A 272 6.33 3.11 21.98
CA GLU A 272 7.66 2.51 21.90
C GLU A 272 7.62 0.99 22.18
N ASN A 273 6.74 0.56 23.07
CA ASN A 273 6.55 -0.87 23.34
C ASN A 273 5.89 -1.55 22.14
N ALA A 274 4.89 -0.94 21.51
CA ALA A 274 4.25 -1.46 20.31
C ALA A 274 5.23 -1.53 19.12
N TYR A 275 6.07 -0.51 18.95
CA TYR A 275 7.12 -0.51 17.93
C TYR A 275 8.14 -1.66 18.13
N LYS A 276 8.62 -1.85 19.36
CA LYS A 276 9.55 -2.94 19.68
C LYS A 276 8.92 -4.32 19.49
N ALA A 277 7.65 -4.48 19.88
CA ALA A 277 6.90 -5.73 19.67
C ALA A 277 6.74 -6.04 18.17
N ALA A 278 6.40 -5.05 17.36
CA ALA A 278 6.30 -5.22 15.92
C ALA A 278 7.65 -5.59 15.28
N LYS A 279 8.75 -4.95 15.69
CA LYS A 279 10.10 -5.34 15.22
C LYS A 279 10.46 -6.78 15.61
N GLN A 280 10.19 -7.17 16.85
CA GLN A 280 10.44 -8.54 17.29
C GLN A 280 9.62 -9.55 16.49
N SER A 281 8.33 -9.27 16.26
CA SER A 281 7.46 -10.12 15.44
C SER A 281 7.99 -10.29 14.02
N LEU A 282 8.50 -9.21 13.42
CA LEU A 282 9.12 -9.23 12.11
C LEU A 282 10.38 -10.10 12.07
N GLU A 283 11.26 -9.98 13.07
CA GLU A 283 12.48 -10.81 13.15
C GLU A 283 12.15 -12.31 13.37
N GLU A 284 11.13 -12.61 14.18
CA GLU A 284 10.64 -13.99 14.35
C GLU A 284 10.07 -14.55 13.04
N PHE A 285 9.33 -13.73 12.27
CA PHE A 285 8.84 -14.10 10.97
C PHE A 285 9.98 -14.39 10.00
N LYS A 286 10.97 -13.50 9.88
CA LYS A 286 12.15 -13.71 9.05
C LYS A 286 12.91 -14.99 9.43
N ALA A 287 13.18 -15.20 10.73
CA ALA A 287 13.90 -16.36 11.21
C ALA A 287 13.19 -17.67 10.85
N LYS A 288 11.87 -17.70 10.94
CA LYS A 288 11.07 -18.88 10.58
C LYS A 288 11.24 -19.30 9.12
N TYR A 289 11.33 -18.32 8.21
CA TYR A 289 11.47 -18.59 6.77
C TYR A 289 12.92 -18.70 6.29
N ALA A 290 13.90 -18.22 7.08
CA ALA A 290 15.32 -18.39 6.78
C ALA A 290 15.79 -19.84 7.02
N ASP A 291 15.25 -20.53 8.03
CA ASP A 291 15.63 -21.91 8.37
C ASP A 291 15.19 -22.95 7.31
N ASP A 292 14.09 -22.68 6.56
CA ASP A 292 13.63 -23.55 5.50
C ASP A 292 14.48 -23.45 4.21
N SER A 293 15.36 -22.45 4.12
CA SER A 293 16.20 -22.17 2.94
C SER A 293 17.62 -22.79 2.99
N SER A 294 17.93 -23.67 3.92
CA SER A 294 19.28 -24.25 4.15
C SER A 294 19.87 -25.07 2.97
N GLY A 295 19.48 -24.82 1.75
CA GLY A 295 19.97 -25.53 0.53
C GLY A 295 20.32 -24.66 -0.67
N SER A 296 20.05 -23.36 -0.66
CA SER A 296 20.36 -22.46 -1.78
C SER A 296 20.78 -21.08 -1.28
N ASP A 297 21.73 -20.48 -1.98
CA ASP A 297 22.31 -19.14 -1.79
C ASP A 297 21.37 -18.15 -1.04
N GLU A 298 21.84 -17.60 0.08
CA GLU A 298 21.09 -16.81 1.09
C GLU A 298 20.26 -15.63 0.53
N SER A 299 20.30 -15.38 -0.76
CA SER A 299 19.69 -14.24 -1.43
C SER A 299 18.37 -14.51 -2.16
N SER A 300 17.94 -15.78 -2.28
CA SER A 300 16.84 -16.15 -3.18
C SER A 300 15.48 -16.39 -2.52
N ASN A 301 15.38 -16.44 -1.20
CA ASN A 301 14.21 -17.03 -0.53
C ASN A 301 13.37 -16.10 0.35
N MET A 302 13.58 -14.79 0.34
CA MET A 302 12.72 -13.93 1.17
C MET A 302 12.41 -12.61 0.47
N ALA A 303 11.33 -12.59 -0.29
CA ALA A 303 10.54 -11.39 -0.46
C ALA A 303 9.68 -11.22 0.82
N SER A 304 10.25 -10.72 1.90
CA SER A 304 9.46 -10.16 3.00
C SER A 304 9.22 -8.68 2.69
N ILE A 305 8.25 -8.03 3.34
CA ILE A 305 8.09 -6.56 3.36
C ILE A 305 9.44 -5.84 3.51
N VAL A 306 10.43 -6.49 4.11
CA VAL A 306 11.74 -5.95 4.43
C VAL A 306 12.82 -6.33 3.43
N ASN A 307 12.61 -7.37 2.62
CA ASN A 307 13.55 -7.81 1.59
C ASN A 307 12.98 -7.56 0.19
N ILE A 308 12.64 -6.31 -0.09
CA ILE A 308 12.39 -5.90 -1.47
C ILE A 308 13.65 -6.26 -2.27
N PRO A 309 13.50 -6.98 -3.40
CA PRO A 309 14.64 -7.49 -4.13
C PRO A 309 15.54 -6.33 -4.57
N LEU A 310 16.79 -6.36 -4.12
CA LEU A 310 17.77 -5.40 -4.57
C LEU A 310 18.13 -5.66 -6.03
N ILE A 311 18.18 -4.62 -6.83
CA ILE A 311 18.71 -4.71 -8.19
C ILE A 311 20.19 -5.06 -8.07
N ARG A 312 20.54 -6.29 -8.47
CA ARG A 312 21.91 -6.78 -8.45
C ARG A 312 22.65 -6.25 -9.68
N LEU A 313 23.78 -5.60 -9.45
CA LEU A 313 24.59 -5.02 -10.53
C LEU A 313 25.65 -5.97 -11.08
N GLY A 314 25.73 -7.22 -10.61
CA GLY A 314 26.69 -8.24 -11.06
C GLY A 314 27.05 -9.22 -9.97
N PRO A 315 27.81 -10.29 -10.32
CA PRO A 315 28.13 -11.39 -9.40
C PRO A 315 29.18 -11.04 -8.31
N GLU A 316 29.71 -9.84 -8.28
CA GLU A 316 30.85 -9.49 -7.39
C GLU A 316 30.50 -8.62 -6.17
N GLU A 317 29.26 -8.14 -6.03
CA GLU A 317 28.86 -7.33 -4.85
C GLU A 317 28.02 -8.14 -3.88
N THR A 318 28.67 -9.00 -3.10
CA THR A 318 28.04 -9.86 -2.09
C THR A 318 27.93 -9.25 -0.70
N GLU A 319 28.37 -8.01 -0.49
CA GLU A 319 28.10 -7.26 0.74
C GLU A 319 27.34 -5.98 0.39
N SER A 320 26.03 -6.11 0.25
CA SER A 320 25.13 -4.96 0.21
C SER A 320 25.03 -4.37 1.62
N THR A 321 25.92 -3.44 1.93
CA THR A 321 25.69 -2.56 3.08
C THR A 321 24.41 -1.77 2.82
N ARG A 322 23.42 -1.96 3.67
CA ARG A 322 22.15 -1.23 3.60
C ARG A 322 22.41 0.27 3.62
N LEU A 323 21.96 0.99 2.59
CA LEU A 323 22.07 2.44 2.53
C LEU A 323 20.97 3.07 3.38
N VAL A 324 21.33 3.64 4.53
CA VAL A 324 20.36 4.34 5.37
C VAL A 324 20.13 5.77 4.87
N ASN A 325 18.92 6.06 4.41
CA ASN A 325 18.52 7.40 4.00
C ASN A 325 18.06 8.25 5.20
N ALA A 326 19.02 8.73 5.99
CA ALA A 326 18.74 9.53 7.18
C ALA A 326 17.88 10.79 6.89
N SER A 327 17.98 11.38 5.70
CA SER A 327 17.17 12.55 5.33
C SER A 327 15.69 12.17 5.15
N ALA A 328 15.40 11.08 4.48
CA ALA A 328 14.03 10.58 4.34
C ALA A 328 13.44 10.20 5.69
N LYS A 329 14.20 9.52 6.54
CA LYS A 329 13.76 9.13 7.89
C LYS A 329 13.41 10.33 8.79
N ARG A 330 14.17 11.42 8.73
CA ARG A 330 13.79 12.68 9.39
C ARG A 330 12.49 13.24 8.86
N LEU A 331 12.27 13.15 7.55
CA LEU A 331 11.02 13.59 6.93
C LEU A 331 9.84 12.70 7.32
N VAL A 332 10.06 11.42 7.51
CA VAL A 332 9.04 10.49 8.06
C VAL A 332 8.67 10.88 9.49
N GLY A 333 9.64 11.27 10.31
CA GLY A 333 9.42 11.71 11.69
C GLY A 333 10.20 10.91 12.74
N PHE A 334 11.16 10.07 12.32
CA PHE A 334 12.05 9.38 13.24
C PHE A 334 12.98 10.35 13.96
N SER A 335 13.27 10.07 15.23
CA SER A 335 14.22 10.81 16.03
C SER A 335 15.67 10.52 15.58
N GLU A 336 16.62 11.41 15.93
CA GLU A 336 18.04 11.18 15.65
C GLU A 336 18.58 9.93 16.35
N GLU A 337 18.03 9.57 17.51
CA GLU A 337 18.38 8.34 18.24
C GLU A 337 17.94 7.11 17.47
N GLN A 338 16.68 7.05 17.03
CA GLN A 338 16.14 5.97 16.19
C GLN A 338 16.93 5.83 14.87
N ILE A 339 17.24 6.95 14.21
CA ILE A 339 18.04 6.94 12.97
C ILE A 339 19.46 6.42 13.23
N SER A 340 20.05 6.76 14.36
CA SER A 340 21.39 6.27 14.75
C SER A 340 21.38 4.75 15.01
N GLU A 341 20.35 4.24 15.66
CA GLU A 341 20.16 2.80 15.85
C GLU A 341 20.02 2.07 14.52
N MET A 342 19.15 2.55 13.61
CA MET A 342 18.97 1.99 12.27
C MET A 342 20.28 1.99 11.45
N THR A 343 21.16 2.98 11.68
CA THR A 343 22.46 3.06 11.00
C THR A 343 23.48 2.09 11.61
N ALA A 344 23.36 1.80 12.89
CA ALA A 344 24.27 0.86 13.56
C ALA A 344 23.94 -0.61 13.20
N ASP A 345 22.68 -0.88 12.86
CA ASP A 345 22.18 -2.20 12.45
C ASP A 345 22.32 -2.46 10.93
N ALA A 346 22.78 -1.46 10.14
CA ALA A 346 22.94 -1.54 8.69
C ALA A 346 24.37 -1.93 8.30
#